data_2bf20d3141053b993379f8afee852137
#
_entry.id   2bf20d3141053b993379f8afee852137
#
_cell.length_a   1.000
_cell.length_b   1.000
_cell.length_c   1.000
_cell.angle_alpha   90.00
_cell.angle_beta   90.00
_cell.angle_gamma   90.00
#
_symmetry.space_group_name_H-M   'P 1'
#
loop_
_entity.id
_entity.type
_entity.pdbx_description
1 polymer ?
#
loop_
_entity_poly.entity_id
_entity_poly.type
_entity_poly.pdbx_seq_one_letter_code
_entity_poly.pdbx_strand_id
1 'polypeptide(L)'
;TVMPHGAPENKIAGVAHWGATVRQHGDSYDEAYAFARQLAEQNDYRFLSAFDDPDVIAGQGTIGIEIAPHTPDVVIVPIGGGGLASGVALALKSQGVRVVGAQVEGVDSMARAIKGDTAAIDPARTLADGVRVKVPGLLTRRLCARLLDDVVIVHEAELRETLVRLALEENLIAEGAGALAL
;
A
#
# COMPACT_ATOMS: atom_id res chain seq x y z
N THR A 1 -8.69 3.53 16.18
CA THR A 1 -8.64 3.48 14.70
C THR A 1 -9.83 4.22 14.13
N VAL A 2 -9.62 5.04 13.07
CA VAL A 2 -10.71 5.72 12.34
C VAL A 2 -10.85 5.06 10.97
N MET A 3 -12.08 4.80 10.53
CA MET A 3 -12.42 4.20 9.25
C MET A 3 -13.59 4.95 8.60
N PRO A 4 -13.71 5.00 7.27
CA PRO A 4 -14.90 5.57 6.62
C PRO A 4 -16.13 4.70 6.86
N HIS A 5 -17.33 5.30 6.71
CA HIS A 5 -18.60 4.57 6.89
C HIS A 5 -18.76 3.35 5.98
N GLY A 6 -18.20 3.40 4.77
CA GLY A 6 -18.20 2.28 3.82
C GLY A 6 -17.10 1.22 4.04
N ALA A 7 -16.39 1.23 5.17
CA ALA A 7 -15.37 0.21 5.44
C ALA A 7 -16.02 -1.19 5.57
N PRO A 8 -15.40 -2.24 5.00
CA PRO A 8 -15.92 -3.60 5.09
C PRO A 8 -16.07 -4.07 6.54
N GLU A 9 -17.19 -4.73 6.86
CA GLU A 9 -17.50 -5.20 8.22
C GLU A 9 -16.43 -6.13 8.79
N ASN A 10 -15.83 -6.98 7.97
CA ASN A 10 -14.74 -7.87 8.39
C ASN A 10 -13.49 -7.11 8.82
N LYS A 11 -13.18 -5.96 8.18
CA LYS A 11 -12.06 -5.10 8.60
C LYS A 11 -12.36 -4.41 9.93
N ILE A 12 -13.59 -3.92 10.11
CA ILE A 12 -14.04 -3.30 11.36
C ILE A 12 -13.98 -4.33 12.50
N ALA A 13 -14.57 -5.50 12.29
CA ALA A 13 -14.60 -6.58 13.29
C ALA A 13 -13.18 -7.08 13.60
N GLY A 14 -12.31 -7.22 12.61
CA GLY A 14 -10.92 -7.62 12.79
C GLY A 14 -10.14 -6.67 13.69
N VAL A 15 -10.29 -5.38 13.49
CA VAL A 15 -9.62 -4.36 14.33
C VAL A 15 -10.21 -4.35 15.76
N ALA A 16 -11.53 -4.43 15.88
CA ALA A 16 -12.20 -4.46 17.19
C ALA A 16 -11.87 -5.71 17.98
N HIS A 17 -11.68 -6.87 17.32
CA HIS A 17 -11.30 -8.14 17.94
C HIS A 17 -10.00 -8.02 18.76
N TRP A 18 -9.06 -7.22 18.31
CA TRP A 18 -7.80 -6.96 19.01
C TRP A 18 -7.88 -5.83 20.08
N GLY A 19 -9.09 -5.44 20.46
CA GLY A 19 -9.35 -4.46 21.53
C GLY A 19 -9.19 -2.99 21.12
N ALA A 20 -9.00 -2.71 19.83
CA ALA A 20 -8.92 -1.32 19.37
C ALA A 20 -10.31 -0.68 19.29
N THR A 21 -10.43 0.58 19.73
CA THR A 21 -11.64 1.37 19.52
C THR A 21 -11.73 1.79 18.05
N VAL A 22 -12.79 1.36 17.37
CA VAL A 22 -13.09 1.78 16.00
C VAL A 22 -14.08 2.94 16.02
N ARG A 23 -13.74 4.02 15.31
CA ARG A 23 -14.63 5.15 15.02
C ARG A 23 -14.83 5.25 13.52
N GLN A 24 -16.08 5.30 13.08
CA GLN A 24 -16.38 5.55 11.67
C GLN A 24 -16.64 7.04 11.47
N HIS A 25 -16.00 7.61 10.43
CA HIS A 25 -16.15 9.01 10.05
C HIS A 25 -15.90 9.22 8.56
N GLY A 26 -16.79 9.98 7.92
CA GLY A 26 -16.70 10.32 6.50
C GLY A 26 -17.00 9.14 5.58
N ASP A 27 -17.06 9.41 4.28
CA ASP A 27 -17.38 8.43 3.23
C ASP A 27 -16.14 8.03 2.44
N SER A 28 -14.98 8.65 2.73
CA SER A 28 -13.71 8.38 2.08
C SER A 28 -12.57 8.17 3.08
N TYR A 29 -11.48 7.54 2.61
CA TYR A 29 -10.25 7.42 3.38
C TYR A 29 -9.70 8.80 3.79
N ASP A 30 -9.77 9.79 2.90
CA ASP A 30 -9.21 11.12 3.17
C ASP A 30 -9.96 11.85 4.27
N GLU A 31 -11.30 11.72 4.32
CA GLU A 31 -12.11 12.28 5.40
C GLU A 31 -11.83 11.58 6.73
N ALA A 32 -11.77 10.25 6.72
CA ALA A 32 -11.39 9.48 7.91
C ALA A 32 -9.98 9.83 8.40
N TYR A 33 -9.03 10.03 7.48
CA TYR A 33 -7.67 10.44 7.78
C TYR A 33 -7.60 11.84 8.41
N ALA A 34 -8.31 12.81 7.82
CA ALA A 34 -8.34 14.18 8.34
C ALA A 34 -8.94 14.21 9.76
N PHE A 35 -10.04 13.49 9.98
CA PHE A 35 -10.64 13.36 11.29
C PHE A 35 -9.74 12.65 12.31
N ALA A 36 -9.02 11.60 11.90
CA ALA A 36 -8.08 10.91 12.76
C ALA A 36 -6.94 11.83 13.24
N ARG A 37 -6.43 12.69 12.34
CA ARG A 37 -5.43 13.70 12.69
C ARG A 37 -5.96 14.71 13.69
N GLN A 38 -7.16 15.26 13.44
CA GLN A 38 -7.81 16.19 14.35
C GLN A 38 -8.04 15.55 15.73
N LEU A 39 -8.49 14.30 15.76
CA LEU A 39 -8.71 13.55 17.00
C LEU A 39 -7.40 13.35 17.78
N ALA A 40 -6.31 13.07 17.08
CA ALA A 40 -5.00 12.92 17.70
C ALA A 40 -4.51 14.23 18.32
N GLU A 41 -4.63 15.35 17.62
CA GLU A 41 -4.26 16.68 18.10
C GLU A 41 -5.10 17.09 19.33
N GLN A 42 -6.42 16.83 19.34
CA GLN A 42 -7.30 17.20 20.44
C GLN A 42 -7.10 16.38 21.71
N ASN A 43 -6.56 15.16 21.61
CA ASN A 43 -6.42 14.25 22.74
C ASN A 43 -4.98 13.92 23.09
N ASP A 44 -4.01 14.62 22.50
CA ASP A 44 -2.57 14.35 22.65
C ASP A 44 -2.20 12.89 22.32
N TYR A 45 -2.84 12.31 21.28
CA TYR A 45 -2.52 10.99 20.79
C TYR A 45 -1.41 11.07 19.74
N ARG A 46 -0.51 10.08 19.71
CA ARG A 46 0.37 9.90 18.58
C ARG A 46 -0.45 9.46 17.36
N PHE A 47 -0.46 10.28 16.32
CA PHE A 47 -1.01 9.87 15.02
C PHE A 47 -0.02 8.93 14.33
N LEU A 48 -0.50 7.76 13.90
CA LEU A 48 0.28 6.80 13.12
C LEU A 48 -0.35 6.67 11.74
N SER A 49 0.40 7.08 10.71
CA SER A 49 -0.03 6.91 9.32
C SER A 49 0.02 5.44 8.91
N ALA A 50 -0.93 5.00 8.08
CA ALA A 50 -0.96 3.64 7.58
C ALA A 50 0.23 3.28 6.67
N PHE A 51 0.94 4.26 6.11
CA PHE A 51 2.06 4.03 5.19
C PHE A 51 3.17 5.10 5.27
N ASP A 52 2.85 6.35 5.63
CA ASP A 52 3.78 7.49 5.60
C ASP A 52 4.33 7.79 7.00
N ASP A 53 4.88 6.78 7.64
CA ASP A 53 5.47 6.84 8.97
C ASP A 53 6.77 6.00 8.99
N PRO A 54 7.89 6.51 9.56
CA PRO A 54 9.16 5.79 9.58
C PRO A 54 9.10 4.43 10.26
N ASP A 55 8.34 4.29 11.36
CA ASP A 55 8.23 3.04 12.08
C ASP A 55 7.41 2.02 11.29
N VAL A 56 6.35 2.47 10.59
CA VAL A 56 5.57 1.63 9.68
C VAL A 56 6.42 1.16 8.52
N ILE A 57 7.18 2.05 7.88
CA ILE A 57 8.09 1.71 6.79
C ILE A 57 9.15 0.70 7.25
N ALA A 58 9.74 0.91 8.43
CA ALA A 58 10.71 -0.02 9.02
C ALA A 58 10.08 -1.40 9.28
N GLY A 59 8.84 -1.45 9.79
CA GLY A 59 8.09 -2.69 9.97
C GLY A 59 7.88 -3.43 8.65
N GLN A 60 7.53 -2.73 7.57
CA GLN A 60 7.39 -3.33 6.22
C GLN A 60 8.74 -3.82 5.67
N GLY A 61 9.84 -3.19 6.07
CA GLY A 61 11.20 -3.60 5.70
C GLY A 61 11.58 -4.99 6.19
N THR A 62 10.92 -5.53 7.23
CA THR A 62 11.16 -6.90 7.71
C THR A 62 10.89 -7.94 6.63
N ILE A 63 9.93 -7.71 5.74
CA ILE A 63 9.67 -8.56 4.58
C ILE A 63 10.91 -8.64 3.68
N GLY A 64 11.55 -7.50 3.41
CA GLY A 64 12.80 -7.47 2.65
C GLY A 64 13.93 -8.26 3.33
N ILE A 65 14.02 -8.19 4.67
CA ILE A 65 15.00 -8.95 5.45
C ILE A 65 14.74 -10.47 5.32
N GLU A 66 13.47 -10.89 5.33
CA GLU A 66 13.08 -12.29 5.17
C GLU A 66 13.32 -12.81 3.74
N ILE A 67 13.17 -11.94 2.73
CA ILE A 67 13.43 -12.27 1.31
C ILE A 67 14.94 -12.35 1.01
N ALA A 68 15.75 -11.51 1.64
CA ALA A 68 17.17 -11.35 1.35
C ALA A 68 17.98 -12.66 1.28
N PRO A 69 17.79 -13.67 2.17
CA PRO A 69 18.52 -14.94 2.11
C PRO A 69 18.27 -15.75 0.83
N HIS A 70 17.17 -15.47 0.12
CA HIS A 70 16.84 -16.13 -1.16
C HIS A 70 17.58 -15.53 -2.35
N THR A 71 18.35 -14.46 -2.16
CA THR A 71 19.18 -13.79 -3.17
C THR A 71 18.46 -13.53 -4.50
N PRO A 72 17.27 -12.91 -4.50
CA PRO A 72 16.57 -12.62 -5.72
C PRO A 72 17.28 -11.55 -6.55
N ASP A 73 17.24 -11.65 -7.88
CA ASP A 73 17.70 -10.57 -8.77
C ASP A 73 16.71 -9.39 -8.81
N VAL A 74 15.42 -9.71 -8.71
CA VAL A 74 14.33 -8.73 -8.77
C VAL A 74 13.25 -9.07 -7.74
N VAL A 75 12.71 -8.04 -7.08
CA VAL A 75 11.52 -8.14 -6.23
C VAL A 75 10.47 -7.17 -6.75
N ILE A 76 9.26 -7.67 -7.02
CA ILE A 76 8.12 -6.84 -7.44
C ILE A 76 7.21 -6.61 -6.22
N VAL A 77 6.80 -5.36 -6.00
CA VAL A 77 6.05 -4.96 -4.80
C VAL A 77 4.83 -4.14 -5.20
N PRO A 78 3.61 -4.48 -4.73
CA PRO A 78 2.44 -3.66 -4.98
C PRO A 78 2.55 -2.31 -4.26
N ILE A 79 2.09 -1.24 -4.90
CA ILE A 79 2.16 0.11 -4.36
C ILE A 79 0.77 0.75 -4.26
N GLY A 80 0.35 1.04 -3.02
CA GLY A 80 -0.67 2.04 -2.72
C GLY A 80 -0.01 3.33 -2.25
N GLY A 81 0.01 3.59 -0.95
CA GLY A 81 0.66 4.75 -0.34
C GLY A 81 2.19 4.68 -0.27
N GLY A 82 2.80 3.56 -0.60
CA GLY A 82 4.24 3.37 -0.74
C GLY A 82 4.97 2.83 0.50
N GLY A 83 4.29 2.55 1.61
CA GLY A 83 4.93 2.06 2.85
C GLY A 83 5.66 0.74 2.66
N LEU A 84 4.98 -0.26 2.08
CA LEU A 84 5.55 -1.58 1.80
C LEU A 84 6.74 -1.47 0.83
N ALA A 85 6.55 -0.82 -0.31
CA ALA A 85 7.59 -0.67 -1.32
C ALA A 85 8.83 0.07 -0.79
N SER A 86 8.61 1.12 0.02
CA SER A 86 9.71 1.84 0.68
C SER A 86 10.49 0.96 1.64
N GLY A 87 9.80 0.19 2.49
CA GLY A 87 10.43 -0.68 3.49
C GLY A 87 11.23 -1.81 2.83
N VAL A 88 10.62 -2.52 1.88
CA VAL A 88 11.27 -3.61 1.14
C VAL A 88 12.49 -3.08 0.37
N ALA A 89 12.35 -1.95 -0.34
CA ALA A 89 13.46 -1.36 -1.07
C ALA A 89 14.62 -0.92 -0.16
N LEU A 90 14.33 -0.33 1.00
CA LEU A 90 15.36 0.02 2.00
C LEU A 90 16.15 -1.21 2.45
N ALA A 91 15.48 -2.32 2.70
CA ALA A 91 16.12 -3.54 3.17
C ALA A 91 16.98 -4.24 2.09
N LEU A 92 16.55 -4.19 0.82
CA LEU A 92 17.16 -4.96 -0.26
C LEU A 92 18.18 -4.18 -1.10
N LYS A 93 18.10 -2.85 -1.15
CA LYS A 93 18.92 -2.04 -2.07
C LYS A 93 20.41 -2.18 -1.86
N SER A 94 20.86 -2.31 -0.61
CA SER A 94 22.29 -2.51 -0.29
C SER A 94 22.83 -3.85 -0.77
N GLN A 95 21.97 -4.79 -1.14
CA GLN A 95 22.32 -6.13 -1.61
C GLN A 95 22.33 -6.22 -3.15
N GLY A 96 22.10 -5.11 -3.85
CA GLY A 96 22.08 -5.07 -5.32
C GLY A 96 20.79 -5.60 -5.95
N VAL A 97 19.77 -5.93 -5.16
CA VAL A 97 18.48 -6.41 -5.65
C VAL A 97 17.73 -5.28 -6.35
N ARG A 98 17.20 -5.56 -7.53
CA ARG A 98 16.27 -4.64 -8.21
C ARG A 98 14.90 -4.69 -7.55
N VAL A 99 14.33 -3.53 -7.23
CA VAL A 99 12.98 -3.45 -6.66
C VAL A 99 12.07 -2.68 -7.62
N VAL A 100 11.06 -3.35 -8.11
CA VAL A 100 10.08 -2.81 -9.06
C VAL A 100 8.74 -2.67 -8.36
N GLY A 101 8.14 -1.50 -8.48
CA GLY A 101 6.79 -1.25 -7.98
C GLY A 101 5.73 -1.71 -8.98
N ALA A 102 4.57 -2.18 -8.50
CA ALA A 102 3.41 -2.48 -9.35
C ALA A 102 2.20 -1.66 -8.92
N GLN A 103 1.55 -0.99 -9.86
CA GLN A 103 0.30 -0.26 -9.67
C GLN A 103 -0.73 -0.66 -10.74
N VAL A 104 -2.01 -0.42 -10.45
CA VAL A 104 -3.09 -0.69 -11.41
C VAL A 104 -3.36 0.55 -12.25
N GLU A 105 -3.73 0.37 -13.50
CA GLU A 105 -4.19 1.43 -14.39
C GLU A 105 -5.32 2.25 -13.74
N GLY A 106 -5.19 3.58 -13.78
CA GLY A 106 -6.12 4.50 -13.10
C GLY A 106 -5.99 4.56 -11.58
N VAL A 107 -5.01 3.84 -10.99
CA VAL A 107 -4.63 3.89 -9.56
C VAL A 107 -3.11 4.08 -9.45
N ASP A 108 -2.55 4.92 -10.30
CA ASP A 108 -1.13 5.08 -10.58
C ASP A 108 -0.50 6.31 -9.89
N SER A 109 -1.06 6.72 -8.74
CA SER A 109 -0.67 7.94 -8.03
C SER A 109 0.83 8.01 -7.70
N MET A 110 1.47 6.89 -7.32
CA MET A 110 2.90 6.87 -7.02
C MET A 110 3.75 6.99 -8.28
N ALA A 111 3.41 6.28 -9.36
CA ALA A 111 4.12 6.35 -10.63
C ALA A 111 4.11 7.77 -11.21
N ARG A 112 2.98 8.46 -11.10
CA ARG A 112 2.83 9.88 -11.47
C ARG A 112 3.66 10.78 -10.57
N ALA A 113 3.58 10.57 -9.26
CA ALA A 113 4.26 11.39 -8.27
C ALA A 113 5.80 11.30 -8.39
N ILE A 114 6.35 10.14 -8.72
CA ILE A 114 7.79 9.96 -9.00
C ILE A 114 8.21 10.78 -10.23
N LYS A 115 7.33 10.92 -11.22
CA LYS A 115 7.56 11.74 -12.42
C LYS A 115 7.29 13.24 -12.22
N GLY A 116 6.94 13.65 -10.99
CA GLY A 116 6.71 15.05 -10.63
C GLY A 116 5.25 15.50 -10.63
N ASP A 117 4.30 14.67 -11.06
CA ASP A 117 2.87 14.96 -10.97
C ASP A 117 2.33 14.46 -9.62
N THR A 118 2.19 15.39 -8.69
CA THR A 118 1.74 15.11 -7.31
C THR A 118 0.27 15.46 -7.07
N ALA A 119 -0.48 15.73 -8.13
CA ALA A 119 -1.91 15.99 -8.03
C ALA A 119 -2.64 14.73 -7.51
N ALA A 120 -3.68 14.96 -6.72
CA ALA A 120 -4.56 13.88 -6.30
C ALA A 120 -5.25 13.28 -7.54
N ILE A 121 -5.25 11.95 -7.63
CA ILE A 121 -6.03 11.25 -8.65
C ILE A 121 -7.45 10.97 -8.14
N ASP A 122 -8.38 10.72 -9.04
CA ASP A 122 -9.65 10.06 -8.73
C ASP A 122 -9.50 8.57 -9.08
N PRO A 123 -9.19 7.71 -8.08
CA PRO A 123 -8.77 6.35 -8.40
C PRO A 123 -9.92 5.53 -8.96
N ALA A 124 -9.66 4.87 -10.07
CA ALA A 124 -10.59 3.94 -10.71
C ALA A 124 -11.04 2.84 -9.74
N ARG A 125 -12.17 2.20 -10.05
CA ARG A 125 -12.57 0.96 -9.37
C ARG A 125 -11.62 -0.16 -9.81
N THR A 126 -11.10 -0.91 -8.84
CA THR A 126 -10.19 -2.03 -9.07
C THR A 126 -10.46 -3.15 -8.08
N LEU A 127 -10.14 -4.38 -8.46
CA LEU A 127 -10.09 -5.53 -7.54
C LEU A 127 -8.97 -5.40 -6.50
N ALA A 128 -7.94 -4.60 -6.80
CA ALA A 128 -6.86 -4.29 -5.86
C ALA A 128 -7.24 -3.11 -4.94
N ASP A 129 -8.32 -3.25 -4.17
CA ASP A 129 -8.83 -2.21 -3.27
C ASP A 129 -7.76 -1.69 -2.28
N GLY A 130 -6.89 -2.58 -1.80
CA GLY A 130 -5.83 -2.25 -0.86
C GLY A 130 -4.79 -1.25 -1.38
N VAL A 131 -4.70 -1.01 -2.69
CA VAL A 131 -3.77 -0.04 -3.29
C VAL A 131 -4.44 1.26 -3.77
N ARG A 132 -5.74 1.45 -3.55
CA ARG A 132 -6.49 2.64 -3.99
C ARG A 132 -6.14 3.88 -3.17
N VAL A 133 -5.02 4.50 -3.46
CA VAL A 133 -4.54 5.71 -2.78
C VAL A 133 -4.52 6.89 -3.74
N LYS A 134 -5.23 7.98 -3.38
CA LYS A 134 -5.33 9.20 -4.19
C LYS A 134 -4.02 9.98 -4.25
N VAL A 135 -3.35 10.05 -3.10
CA VAL A 135 -2.08 10.79 -2.94
C VAL A 135 -1.12 9.92 -2.13
N PRO A 136 0.05 9.57 -2.67
CA PRO A 136 1.07 8.86 -1.91
C PRO A 136 1.63 9.74 -0.78
N GLY A 137 2.24 9.12 0.22
CA GLY A 137 2.86 9.84 1.33
C GLY A 137 4.04 10.69 0.88
N LEU A 138 4.38 11.70 1.66
CA LEU A 138 5.51 12.58 1.35
C LEU A 138 6.85 11.85 1.51
N LEU A 139 7.01 11.11 2.61
CA LEU A 139 8.22 10.33 2.88
C LEU A 139 8.32 9.14 1.93
N THR A 140 7.23 8.37 1.81
CA THR A 140 7.21 7.19 0.93
C THR A 140 7.46 7.54 -0.53
N ARG A 141 6.92 8.67 -1.03
CA ARG A 141 7.20 9.17 -2.38
C ARG A 141 8.69 9.44 -2.61
N ARG A 142 9.34 10.11 -1.64
CA ARG A 142 10.78 10.39 -1.73
C ARG A 142 11.62 9.12 -1.72
N LEU A 143 11.23 8.14 -0.90
CA LEU A 143 11.91 6.85 -0.82
C LEU A 143 11.70 6.04 -2.09
N CYS A 144 10.46 5.93 -2.58
CA CYS A 144 10.16 5.22 -3.83
C CYS A 144 10.90 5.85 -5.03
N ALA A 145 10.88 7.17 -5.17
CA ALA A 145 11.60 7.86 -6.24
C ALA A 145 13.12 7.62 -6.21
N ARG A 146 13.70 7.37 -5.05
CA ARG A 146 15.14 7.14 -4.88
C ARG A 146 15.55 5.67 -4.98
N LEU A 147 14.68 4.77 -4.56
CA LEU A 147 15.05 3.38 -4.30
C LEU A 147 14.47 2.39 -5.31
N LEU A 148 13.30 2.69 -5.90
CA LEU A 148 12.72 1.82 -6.90
C LEU A 148 13.48 1.95 -8.22
N ASP A 149 13.68 0.82 -8.89
CA ASP A 149 14.31 0.78 -10.21
C ASP A 149 13.30 1.07 -11.32
N ASP A 150 12.02 0.72 -11.10
CA ASP A 150 10.92 0.99 -12.03
C ASP A 150 9.57 0.91 -11.31
N VAL A 151 8.51 1.40 -11.98
CA VAL A 151 7.11 1.17 -11.59
C VAL A 151 6.33 0.74 -12.82
N VAL A 152 5.81 -0.48 -12.79
CA VAL A 152 4.96 -1.04 -13.84
C VAL A 152 3.49 -0.76 -13.55
N ILE A 153 2.71 -0.58 -14.62
CA ILE A 153 1.27 -0.39 -14.55
C ILE A 153 0.60 -1.64 -15.13
N VAL A 154 -0.19 -2.30 -14.31
CA VAL A 154 -0.91 -3.54 -14.64
C VAL A 154 -2.34 -3.17 -15.04
N HIS A 155 -2.85 -3.78 -16.10
CA HIS A 155 -4.26 -3.62 -16.47
C HIS A 155 -5.17 -4.46 -15.59
N GLU A 156 -6.37 -3.96 -15.32
CA GLU A 156 -7.37 -4.66 -14.50
C GLU A 156 -7.72 -6.06 -15.03
N ALA A 157 -7.63 -6.26 -16.35
CA ALA A 157 -7.86 -7.57 -16.98
C ALA A 157 -6.75 -8.57 -16.60
N GLU A 158 -5.50 -8.15 -16.59
CA GLU A 158 -4.34 -8.99 -16.20
C GLU A 158 -4.42 -9.37 -14.72
N LEU A 159 -4.75 -8.41 -13.86
CA LEU A 159 -4.98 -8.67 -12.44
C LEU A 159 -6.09 -9.71 -12.22
N ARG A 160 -7.19 -9.59 -12.94
CA ARG A 160 -8.31 -10.55 -12.87
C ARG A 160 -7.89 -11.95 -13.31
N GLU A 161 -7.16 -12.06 -14.40
CA GLU A 161 -6.62 -13.34 -14.89
C GLU A 161 -5.67 -13.96 -13.86
N THR A 162 -4.77 -13.17 -13.29
CA THR A 162 -3.84 -13.62 -12.24
C THR A 162 -4.58 -14.17 -11.01
N LEU A 163 -5.63 -13.47 -10.55
CA LEU A 163 -6.45 -13.96 -9.43
C LEU A 163 -7.12 -15.30 -9.72
N VAL A 164 -7.63 -15.48 -10.95
CA VAL A 164 -8.25 -16.75 -11.38
C VAL A 164 -7.19 -17.85 -11.43
N ARG A 165 -6.02 -17.58 -11.99
CA ARG A 165 -4.90 -18.55 -12.06
C ARG A 165 -4.42 -18.97 -10.68
N LEU A 166 -4.21 -18.04 -9.76
CA LEU A 166 -3.87 -18.33 -8.37
C LEU A 166 -4.87 -19.29 -7.71
N ALA A 167 -6.16 -19.01 -7.88
CA ALA A 167 -7.22 -19.83 -7.29
C ALA A 167 -7.30 -21.23 -7.92
N LEU A 168 -7.20 -21.35 -9.25
CA LEU A 168 -7.46 -22.60 -9.97
C LEU A 168 -6.21 -23.45 -10.17
N GLU A 169 -5.04 -22.85 -10.35
CA GLU A 169 -3.80 -23.57 -10.64
C GLU A 169 -2.95 -23.78 -9.38
N GLU A 170 -2.86 -22.75 -8.51
CA GLU A 170 -2.02 -22.79 -7.31
C GLU A 170 -2.79 -23.10 -6.02
N ASN A 171 -4.13 -23.18 -6.07
CA ASN A 171 -5.01 -23.33 -4.89
C ASN A 171 -4.79 -22.23 -3.84
N LEU A 172 -4.42 -21.03 -4.27
CA LEU A 172 -4.19 -19.87 -3.42
C LEU A 172 -5.31 -18.83 -3.61
N ILE A 173 -5.86 -18.36 -2.49
CA ILE A 173 -6.81 -17.25 -2.49
C ILE A 173 -6.08 -16.01 -2.02
N ALA A 174 -5.88 -15.07 -2.94
CA ALA A 174 -5.29 -13.77 -2.66
C ALA A 174 -6.31 -12.65 -2.86
N GLU A 175 -6.16 -11.54 -2.13
CA GLU A 175 -6.83 -10.30 -2.51
C GLU A 175 -6.15 -9.65 -3.72
N GLY A 176 -6.86 -8.74 -4.41
CA GLY A 176 -6.33 -8.11 -5.61
C GLY A 176 -5.00 -7.39 -5.42
N ALA A 177 -4.83 -6.68 -4.30
CA ALA A 177 -3.56 -6.01 -4.00
C ALA A 177 -2.41 -7.00 -3.79
N GLY A 178 -2.69 -8.18 -3.19
CA GLY A 178 -1.68 -9.23 -3.00
C GLY A 178 -1.27 -9.92 -4.31
N ALA A 179 -2.19 -10.00 -5.28
CA ALA A 179 -1.92 -10.63 -6.59
C ALA A 179 -1.25 -9.68 -7.60
N LEU A 180 -1.21 -8.38 -7.31
CA LEU A 180 -0.79 -7.35 -8.26
C LEU A 180 0.67 -7.47 -8.70
N ALA A 181 1.51 -8.11 -7.92
CA ALA A 181 2.94 -8.27 -8.20
C ALA A 181 3.27 -9.56 -8.99
N LEU A 182 2.27 -10.35 -9.35
CA LEU A 182 2.40 -11.60 -10.11
C LEU A 182 2.01 -11.41 -11.56
#